data_2f248a9a6b4f99bc05d56001d6d15609
#
_entry.id   2f248a9a6b4f99bc05d56001d6d15609
#
_cell.length_a   1.000
_cell.length_b   1.000
_cell.length_c   1.000
_cell.angle_alpha   90.00
_cell.angle_beta   90.00
_cell.angle_gamma   90.00
#
_symmetry.space_group_name_H-M   'P 1'
#
loop_
_entity.id
_entity.type
_entity.pdbx_description
1 polymer ?
#
loop_
_entity_poly.entity_id
_entity_poly.type
_entity_poly.pdbx_seq_one_letter_code
_entity_poly.pdbx_strand_id
1 'polypeptide(L)'
;MLELRNICKEYGGRALAAGLSLQVGPGETLALLGTSGAGKSTLLKIAAGLEPPDQGSVWFNGQHITGLAPERRGFALMFQDFALFPHLNVLDNVAFGLVEQRIKRPAARERAAAMLSRFGLAEHAQHRVWTLSGGEQQRVGLARALITAPRALLLDEPFSALDAELRQSLRQEFCQHIAAAGVATLLVTHDEQEARAMASRGLRLRAGQLEPLW
;
A
#
# COMPACT_ATOMS: atom_id res chain seq x y z
N MET A 1 -15.42 -0.99 -2.24
CA MET A 1 -15.22 0.46 -1.96
C MET A 1 -14.68 0.61 -0.55
N LEU A 2 -13.54 1.28 -0.39
CA LEU A 2 -12.96 1.66 0.91
C LEU A 2 -13.42 3.08 1.24
N GLU A 3 -13.85 3.30 2.48
CA GLU A 3 -14.31 4.62 2.91
C GLU A 3 -13.72 4.96 4.30
N LEU A 4 -13.22 6.18 4.41
CA LEU A 4 -12.91 6.83 5.68
C LEU A 4 -13.96 7.92 5.87
N ARG A 5 -14.67 7.92 7.00
CA ARG A 5 -15.78 8.84 7.26
C ARG A 5 -15.51 9.66 8.52
N ASN A 6 -15.46 10.98 8.36
CA ASN A 6 -15.29 11.95 9.47
C ASN A 6 -14.09 11.65 10.38
N ILE A 7 -12.97 11.24 9.80
CA ILE A 7 -11.78 10.89 10.56
C ILE A 7 -11.19 12.12 11.23
N CYS A 8 -11.05 12.06 12.55
CA CYS A 8 -10.26 12.98 13.36
C CYS A 8 -9.06 12.23 13.94
N LYS A 9 -7.89 12.89 13.92
CA LYS A 9 -6.68 12.36 14.55
C LYS A 9 -5.77 13.51 14.96
N GLU A 10 -5.30 13.45 16.20
CA GLU A 10 -4.41 14.46 16.77
C GLU A 10 -3.16 13.81 17.38
N TYR A 11 -2.03 14.48 17.27
CA TYR A 11 -0.79 14.16 17.96
C TYR A 11 -0.16 15.42 18.53
N GLY A 12 0.09 15.39 19.85
CA GLY A 12 0.79 16.47 20.53
C GLY A 12 0.14 17.86 20.36
N GLY A 13 -1.18 17.93 20.34
CA GLY A 13 -1.94 19.17 20.12
C GLY A 13 -2.03 19.60 18.65
N ARG A 14 -1.53 18.80 17.71
CA ARG A 14 -1.61 19.09 16.27
C ARG A 14 -2.64 18.16 15.61
N ALA A 15 -3.67 18.75 15.01
CA ALA A 15 -4.62 18.00 14.21
C ALA A 15 -3.97 17.52 12.89
N LEU A 16 -3.89 16.20 12.71
CA LEU A 16 -3.47 15.56 11.46
C LEU A 16 -4.66 15.29 10.54
N ALA A 17 -5.84 15.07 11.13
CA ALA A 17 -7.09 14.91 10.43
C ALA A 17 -8.20 15.61 11.25
N ALA A 18 -9.03 16.42 10.60
CA ALA A 18 -10.04 17.24 11.24
C ALA A 18 -11.41 17.01 10.56
N GLY A 19 -12.01 15.83 10.80
CA GLY A 19 -13.30 15.45 10.23
C GLY A 19 -13.23 15.08 8.74
N LEU A 20 -12.08 14.60 8.27
CA LEU A 20 -11.90 14.29 6.85
C LEU A 20 -12.63 13.02 6.42
N SER A 21 -13.11 13.04 5.17
CA SER A 21 -13.74 11.88 4.55
C SER A 21 -13.18 11.66 3.15
N LEU A 22 -12.93 10.38 2.79
CA LEU A 22 -12.53 9.98 1.45
C LEU A 22 -13.10 8.61 1.10
N GLN A 23 -13.18 8.34 -0.19
CA GLN A 23 -13.66 7.06 -0.72
C GLN A 23 -12.75 6.61 -1.86
N VAL A 24 -12.51 5.29 -1.95
CA VAL A 24 -11.76 4.65 -3.04
C VAL A 24 -12.62 3.51 -3.59
N GLY A 25 -12.97 3.60 -4.87
CA GLY A 25 -13.79 2.60 -5.57
C GLY A 25 -13.02 1.31 -5.89
N PRO A 26 -13.71 0.22 -6.26
CA PRO A 26 -13.05 -0.97 -6.79
C PRO A 26 -12.26 -0.63 -8.06
N GLY A 27 -11.01 -1.10 -8.16
CA GLY A 27 -10.13 -0.82 -9.29
C GLY A 27 -9.69 0.64 -9.42
N GLU A 28 -10.14 1.53 -8.52
CA GLU A 28 -9.70 2.92 -8.48
C GLU A 28 -8.37 3.03 -7.73
N THR A 29 -7.48 3.88 -8.25
CA THR A 29 -6.34 4.40 -7.49
C THR A 29 -6.63 5.86 -7.14
N LEU A 30 -6.69 6.16 -5.84
CA LEU A 30 -6.78 7.53 -5.29
C LEU A 30 -5.41 7.93 -4.75
N ALA A 31 -4.88 9.06 -5.21
CA ALA A 31 -3.67 9.65 -4.65
C ALA A 31 -3.98 10.64 -3.53
N LEU A 32 -3.25 10.52 -2.42
CA LEU A 32 -3.25 11.47 -1.31
C LEU A 32 -1.90 12.16 -1.25
N LEU A 33 -1.86 13.42 -1.63
CA LEU A 33 -0.68 14.27 -1.60
C LEU A 33 -0.63 15.12 -0.32
N GLY A 34 0.56 15.59 0.00
CA GLY A 34 0.78 16.52 1.12
C GLY A 34 2.25 16.57 1.53
N THR A 35 2.61 17.58 2.27
CA THR A 35 3.98 17.75 2.80
C THR A 35 4.35 16.61 3.77
N SER A 36 5.64 16.44 4.02
CA SER A 36 6.09 15.51 5.07
C SER A 36 5.49 15.92 6.42
N GLY A 37 5.05 14.92 7.20
CA GLY A 37 4.39 15.16 8.49
C GLY A 37 2.95 15.69 8.41
N ALA A 38 2.32 15.75 7.22
CA ALA A 38 0.93 16.19 7.09
C ALA A 38 -0.11 15.20 7.65
N GLY A 39 0.29 13.95 7.96
CA GLY A 39 -0.64 12.92 8.47
C GLY A 39 -1.03 11.86 7.44
N LYS A 40 -0.43 11.87 6.24
CA LYS A 40 -0.75 10.92 5.15
C LYS A 40 -0.57 9.45 5.56
N SER A 41 0.60 9.09 6.09
CA SER A 41 0.89 7.72 6.58
C SER A 41 0.01 7.33 7.77
N THR A 42 -0.39 8.30 8.60
CA THR A 42 -1.35 8.08 9.67
C THR A 42 -2.71 7.66 9.12
N LEU A 43 -3.19 8.30 8.05
CA LEU A 43 -4.44 7.90 7.40
C LEU A 43 -4.36 6.50 6.79
N LEU A 44 -3.22 6.13 6.19
CA LEU A 44 -3.00 4.75 5.74
C LEU A 44 -3.04 3.75 6.91
N LYS A 45 -2.37 4.08 8.03
CA LYS A 45 -2.39 3.23 9.23
C LYS A 45 -3.79 3.09 9.82
N ILE A 46 -4.59 4.16 9.81
CA ILE A 46 -6.00 4.11 10.23
C ILE A 46 -6.81 3.22 9.28
N ALA A 47 -6.65 3.37 7.96
CA ALA A 47 -7.29 2.50 6.97
C ALA A 47 -6.89 1.03 7.15
N ALA A 48 -5.60 0.76 7.42
CA ALA A 48 -5.08 -0.58 7.67
C ALA A 48 -5.52 -1.18 9.02
N GLY A 49 -5.94 -0.36 9.98
CA GLY A 49 -6.27 -0.78 11.35
C GLY A 49 -5.08 -0.90 12.29
N LEU A 50 -3.94 -0.39 11.87
CA LEU A 50 -2.72 -0.31 12.69
C LEU A 50 -2.78 0.81 13.72
N GLU A 51 -3.68 1.77 13.50
CA GLU A 51 -3.90 2.90 14.38
C GLU A 51 -5.38 3.23 14.47
N PRO A 52 -5.95 3.46 15.66
CA PRO A 52 -7.32 3.90 15.79
C PRO A 52 -7.44 5.39 15.45
N PRO A 53 -8.51 5.83 14.78
CA PRO A 53 -8.87 7.24 14.74
C PRO A 53 -9.36 7.70 16.13
N ASP A 54 -9.23 8.99 16.44
CA ASP A 54 -9.79 9.56 17.65
C ASP A 54 -11.32 9.72 17.52
N GLN A 55 -11.78 10.04 16.29
CA GLN A 55 -13.20 10.05 15.92
C GLN A 55 -13.35 9.61 14.46
N GLY A 56 -14.59 9.26 14.10
CA GLY A 56 -14.90 8.81 12.75
C GLY A 56 -14.83 7.30 12.59
N SER A 57 -14.91 6.83 11.36
CA SER A 57 -15.04 5.40 11.09
C SER A 57 -14.47 4.98 9.74
N VAL A 58 -14.01 3.73 9.66
CA VAL A 58 -13.53 3.07 8.45
C VAL A 58 -14.55 2.03 8.02
N TRP A 59 -14.90 2.06 6.72
CA TRP A 59 -15.86 1.16 6.12
C TRP A 59 -15.27 0.47 4.90
N PHE A 60 -15.68 -0.74 4.66
CA PHE A 60 -15.34 -1.46 3.43
C PHE A 60 -16.55 -2.23 2.89
N ASN A 61 -16.93 -1.95 1.65
CA ASN A 61 -18.12 -2.54 0.98
C ASN A 61 -19.37 -2.46 1.88
N GLY A 62 -19.60 -1.29 2.50
CA GLY A 62 -20.75 -1.05 3.36
C GLY A 62 -20.66 -1.66 4.77
N GLN A 63 -19.59 -2.36 5.10
CA GLN A 63 -19.34 -2.91 6.43
C GLN A 63 -18.47 -1.97 7.27
N HIS A 64 -18.87 -1.71 8.50
CA HIS A 64 -18.08 -0.96 9.48
C HIS A 64 -16.92 -1.82 9.99
N ILE A 65 -15.68 -1.38 9.76
CA ILE A 65 -14.48 -2.15 10.08
C ILE A 65 -13.49 -1.44 11.01
N THR A 66 -13.89 -0.33 11.64
CA THR A 66 -12.99 0.49 12.47
C THR A 66 -12.35 -0.33 13.59
N GLY A 67 -13.14 -1.12 14.32
CA GLY A 67 -12.66 -1.98 15.41
C GLY A 67 -12.09 -3.34 14.95
N LEU A 68 -12.05 -3.59 13.64
CA LEU A 68 -11.53 -4.85 13.12
C LEU A 68 -10.00 -4.82 13.11
N ALA A 69 -9.36 -5.85 13.67
CA ALA A 69 -7.92 -5.99 13.70
C ALA A 69 -7.32 -6.03 12.27
N PRO A 70 -6.09 -5.53 12.06
CA PRO A 70 -5.48 -5.39 10.72
C PRO A 70 -5.52 -6.67 9.89
N GLU A 71 -5.16 -7.81 10.48
CA GLU A 71 -5.13 -9.11 9.82
C GLU A 71 -6.52 -9.60 9.36
N ARG A 72 -7.60 -9.04 9.94
CA ARG A 72 -8.98 -9.38 9.57
C ARG A 72 -9.56 -8.45 8.50
N ARG A 73 -8.90 -7.31 8.20
CA ARG A 73 -9.35 -6.40 7.14
C ARG A 73 -9.08 -6.95 5.75
N GLY A 74 -8.07 -7.81 5.62
CA GLY A 74 -7.66 -8.36 4.33
C GLY A 74 -7.06 -7.31 3.40
N PHE A 75 -6.46 -6.26 3.94
CA PHE A 75 -5.77 -5.20 3.20
C PHE A 75 -4.29 -5.51 3.15
N ALA A 76 -3.62 -5.05 2.09
CA ALA A 76 -2.17 -5.05 2.02
C ALA A 76 -1.65 -3.62 2.19
N LEU A 77 -0.61 -3.45 3.00
CA LEU A 77 0.09 -2.19 3.20
C LEU A 77 1.55 -2.36 2.79
N MET A 78 2.00 -1.53 1.87
CA MET A 78 3.40 -1.40 1.49
C MET A 78 3.96 -0.11 2.10
N PHE A 79 4.94 -0.27 2.98
CA PHE A 79 5.64 0.83 3.64
C PHE A 79 6.74 1.41 2.74
N GLN A 80 7.17 2.61 3.04
CA GLN A 80 8.21 3.34 2.32
C GLN A 80 9.56 2.57 2.24
N ASP A 81 9.91 1.82 3.27
CA ASP A 81 11.10 0.97 3.37
C ASP A 81 10.86 -0.47 2.92
N PHE A 82 9.70 -0.72 2.28
CA PHE A 82 9.18 -2.02 1.83
C PHE A 82 9.00 -3.04 2.95
N ALA A 83 9.59 -2.86 4.14
CA ALA A 83 9.53 -3.73 5.31
C ALA A 83 9.75 -5.22 4.96
N LEU A 84 10.74 -5.53 4.10
CA LEU A 84 11.08 -6.89 3.75
C LEU A 84 11.74 -7.60 4.93
N PHE A 85 11.40 -8.89 5.11
CA PHE A 85 11.96 -9.70 6.19
C PHE A 85 13.40 -10.09 5.88
N PRO A 86 14.41 -9.56 6.59
CA PRO A 86 15.81 -9.77 6.24
C PRO A 86 16.26 -11.22 6.48
N HIS A 87 15.64 -11.95 7.39
CA HIS A 87 15.96 -13.34 7.68
C HIS A 87 15.40 -14.34 6.66
N LEU A 88 14.49 -13.91 5.77
CA LEU A 88 13.91 -14.70 4.71
C LEU A 88 14.60 -14.41 3.36
N ASN A 89 14.58 -15.39 2.45
CA ASN A 89 14.90 -15.14 1.03
C ASN A 89 13.72 -14.47 0.32
N VAL A 90 13.92 -14.09 -0.95
CA VAL A 90 12.91 -13.41 -1.77
C VAL A 90 11.63 -14.25 -1.91
N LEU A 91 11.77 -15.54 -2.21
CA LEU A 91 10.64 -16.46 -2.37
C LEU A 91 9.80 -16.57 -1.08
N ASP A 92 10.47 -16.72 0.06
CA ASP A 92 9.78 -16.85 1.35
C ASP A 92 9.19 -15.50 1.82
N ASN A 93 9.79 -14.35 1.45
CA ASN A 93 9.18 -13.04 1.64
C ASN A 93 7.84 -12.93 0.91
N VAL A 94 7.79 -13.31 -0.36
CA VAL A 94 6.55 -13.25 -1.15
C VAL A 94 5.55 -14.29 -0.65
N ALA A 95 5.98 -15.50 -0.31
CA ALA A 95 5.11 -16.56 0.19
C ALA A 95 4.52 -16.30 1.59
N PHE A 96 5.13 -15.38 2.36
CA PHE A 96 4.83 -15.19 3.79
C PHE A 96 3.33 -15.01 4.07
N GLY A 97 2.68 -14.08 3.38
CA GLY A 97 1.25 -13.80 3.61
C GLY A 97 0.34 -15.00 3.32
N LEU A 98 0.71 -15.85 2.36
CA LEU A 98 -0.05 -17.09 2.08
C LEU A 98 0.12 -18.13 3.20
N VAL A 99 1.33 -18.23 3.79
CA VAL A 99 1.60 -19.10 4.93
C VAL A 99 0.79 -18.63 6.15
N GLU A 100 0.72 -17.34 6.40
CA GLU A 100 -0.13 -16.76 7.47
C GLU A 100 -1.63 -17.03 7.22
N GLN A 101 -2.06 -17.11 5.96
CA GLN A 101 -3.40 -17.54 5.56
C GLN A 101 -3.59 -19.08 5.66
N ARG A 102 -2.65 -19.79 6.32
CA ARG A 102 -2.66 -21.25 6.53
C ARG A 102 -2.58 -22.09 5.23
N ILE A 103 -2.08 -21.51 4.13
CA ILE A 103 -1.74 -22.28 2.94
C ILE A 103 -0.46 -23.07 3.23
N LYS A 104 -0.46 -24.37 2.89
CA LYS A 104 0.72 -25.23 3.10
C LYS A 104 1.95 -24.64 2.40
N ARG A 105 3.08 -24.62 3.10
CA ARG A 105 4.32 -23.95 2.64
C ARG A 105 4.77 -24.33 1.22
N PRO A 106 4.71 -25.61 0.78
CA PRO A 106 5.06 -25.95 -0.61
C PRO A 106 4.15 -25.25 -1.62
N ALA A 107 2.84 -25.25 -1.42
CA ALA A 107 1.88 -24.58 -2.30
C ALA A 107 2.01 -23.04 -2.27
N ALA A 108 2.31 -22.47 -1.10
CA ALA A 108 2.58 -21.04 -0.96
C ALA A 108 3.84 -20.63 -1.76
N ARG A 109 4.91 -21.41 -1.67
CA ARG A 109 6.16 -21.19 -2.42
C ARG A 109 5.98 -21.37 -3.92
N GLU A 110 5.18 -22.32 -4.38
CA GLU A 110 4.84 -22.50 -5.79
C GLU A 110 4.13 -21.25 -6.34
N ARG A 111 3.11 -20.74 -5.63
CA ARG A 111 2.42 -19.50 -6.01
C ARG A 111 3.35 -18.29 -5.97
N ALA A 112 4.24 -18.22 -4.99
CA ALA A 112 5.22 -17.15 -4.88
C ALA A 112 6.23 -17.18 -6.04
N ALA A 113 6.69 -18.37 -6.47
CA ALA A 113 7.56 -18.51 -7.63
C ALA A 113 6.87 -18.04 -8.92
N ALA A 114 5.61 -18.41 -9.12
CA ALA A 114 4.82 -17.91 -10.24
C ALA A 114 4.64 -16.38 -10.20
N MET A 115 4.40 -15.81 -9.01
CA MET A 115 4.33 -14.35 -8.84
C MET A 115 5.67 -13.68 -9.15
N LEU A 116 6.78 -14.19 -8.62
CA LEU A 116 8.13 -13.65 -8.90
C LEU A 116 8.46 -13.70 -10.40
N SER A 117 8.07 -14.75 -11.10
CA SER A 117 8.23 -14.82 -12.56
C SER A 117 7.48 -13.69 -13.27
N ARG A 118 6.25 -13.37 -12.85
CA ARG A 118 5.47 -12.25 -13.41
C ARG A 118 6.09 -10.88 -13.14
N PHE A 119 6.90 -10.76 -12.09
CA PHE A 119 7.61 -9.54 -11.70
C PHE A 119 9.06 -9.50 -12.20
N GLY A 120 9.46 -10.43 -13.08
CA GLY A 120 10.83 -10.49 -13.62
C GLY A 120 11.90 -10.83 -12.57
N LEU A 121 11.51 -11.53 -11.48
CA LEU A 121 12.35 -11.81 -10.31
C LEU A 121 12.60 -13.32 -10.10
N ALA A 122 12.33 -14.16 -11.11
CA ALA A 122 12.45 -15.62 -10.98
C ALA A 122 13.87 -16.06 -10.54
N GLU A 123 14.90 -15.45 -11.13
CA GLU A 123 16.31 -15.76 -10.84
C GLU A 123 16.74 -15.33 -9.43
N HIS A 124 16.03 -14.35 -8.83
CA HIS A 124 16.32 -13.84 -7.50
C HIS A 124 15.60 -14.61 -6.38
N ALA A 125 14.80 -15.63 -6.68
CA ALA A 125 13.93 -16.32 -5.72
C ALA A 125 14.67 -16.82 -4.46
N GLN A 126 15.90 -17.31 -4.61
CA GLN A 126 16.72 -17.81 -3.49
C GLN A 126 17.65 -16.76 -2.88
N HIS A 127 17.72 -15.56 -3.44
CA HIS A 127 18.59 -14.49 -2.96
C HIS A 127 18.07 -13.94 -1.64
N ARG A 128 19.00 -13.36 -0.86
CA ARG A 128 18.65 -12.58 0.32
C ARG A 128 18.23 -11.18 -0.09
N VAL A 129 17.23 -10.61 0.59
CA VAL A 129 16.65 -9.32 0.21
C VAL A 129 17.64 -8.16 0.18
N TRP A 130 18.68 -8.20 1.02
CA TRP A 130 19.73 -7.15 1.04
C TRP A 130 20.73 -7.22 -0.11
N THR A 131 20.71 -8.29 -0.91
CA THR A 131 21.55 -8.40 -2.13
C THR A 131 20.87 -7.81 -3.36
N LEU A 132 19.60 -7.42 -3.22
CA LEU A 132 18.79 -6.85 -4.30
C LEU A 132 19.02 -5.34 -4.41
N SER A 133 18.93 -4.83 -5.63
CA SER A 133 18.79 -3.38 -5.88
C SER A 133 17.49 -2.82 -5.27
N GLY A 134 17.42 -1.50 -5.07
CA GLY A 134 16.23 -0.85 -4.54
C GLY A 134 14.97 -1.14 -5.37
N GLY A 135 15.08 -1.14 -6.72
CA GLY A 135 13.97 -1.46 -7.59
C GLY A 135 13.51 -2.92 -7.51
N GLU A 136 14.44 -3.87 -7.33
CA GLU A 136 14.10 -5.28 -7.11
C GLU A 136 13.42 -5.48 -5.76
N GLN A 137 13.93 -4.84 -4.69
CA GLN A 137 13.28 -4.87 -3.37
C GLN A 137 11.85 -4.32 -3.42
N GLN A 138 11.64 -3.25 -4.17
CA GLN A 138 10.33 -2.66 -4.38
C GLN A 138 9.38 -3.62 -5.09
N ARG A 139 9.83 -4.26 -6.19
CA ARG A 139 9.04 -5.29 -6.89
C ARG A 139 8.71 -6.47 -5.98
N VAL A 140 9.64 -6.93 -5.15
CA VAL A 140 9.37 -7.95 -4.12
C VAL A 140 8.30 -7.48 -3.14
N GLY A 141 8.36 -6.23 -2.67
CA GLY A 141 7.37 -5.63 -1.79
C GLY A 141 5.96 -5.62 -2.38
N LEU A 142 5.82 -5.21 -3.66
CA LEU A 142 4.55 -5.22 -4.35
C LEU A 142 4.05 -6.65 -4.62
N ALA A 143 4.92 -7.56 -5.05
CA ALA A 143 4.57 -8.96 -5.26
C ALA A 143 4.04 -9.61 -3.97
N ARG A 144 4.71 -9.33 -2.82
CA ARG A 144 4.26 -9.78 -1.49
C ARG A 144 2.91 -9.20 -1.10
N ALA A 145 2.66 -7.94 -1.43
CA ALA A 145 1.38 -7.29 -1.14
C ALA A 145 0.24 -7.89 -1.97
N LEU A 146 0.47 -8.14 -3.26
CA LEU A 146 -0.57 -8.60 -4.19
C LEU A 146 -0.85 -10.10 -4.16
N ILE A 147 0.12 -10.94 -3.74
CA ILE A 147 -0.05 -12.41 -3.77
C ILE A 147 -1.19 -12.90 -2.88
N THR A 148 -1.49 -12.16 -1.83
CA THR A 148 -2.58 -12.47 -0.89
C THR A 148 -3.96 -12.14 -1.45
N ALA A 149 -4.06 -11.62 -2.69
CA ALA A 149 -5.28 -11.10 -3.30
C ALA A 149 -6.03 -10.15 -2.35
N PRO A 150 -5.40 -9.02 -1.95
CA PRO A 150 -5.96 -8.14 -0.93
C PRO A 150 -7.25 -7.48 -1.40
N ARG A 151 -8.11 -7.15 -0.45
CA ARG A 151 -9.36 -6.41 -0.70
C ARG A 151 -9.12 -4.92 -1.00
N ALA A 152 -8.06 -4.36 -0.45
CA ALA A 152 -7.54 -3.02 -0.74
C ALA A 152 -6.02 -2.99 -0.65
N LEU A 153 -5.39 -2.11 -1.43
CA LEU A 153 -3.95 -1.89 -1.45
C LEU A 153 -3.64 -0.49 -0.92
N LEU A 154 -2.76 -0.40 0.05
CA LEU A 154 -2.34 0.84 0.68
C LEU A 154 -0.84 1.02 0.41
N LEU A 155 -0.46 2.12 -0.25
CA LEU A 155 0.91 2.39 -0.68
C LEU A 155 1.42 3.67 0.00
N ASP A 156 2.47 3.56 0.83
CA ASP A 156 3.08 4.68 1.53
C ASP A 156 4.42 5.05 0.86
N GLU A 157 4.40 6.11 0.06
CA GLU A 157 5.57 6.65 -0.66
C GLU A 157 6.40 5.57 -1.40
N PRO A 158 5.78 4.73 -2.25
CA PRO A 158 6.41 3.51 -2.75
C PRO A 158 7.67 3.74 -3.58
N PHE A 159 7.91 4.95 -4.13
CA PHE A 159 9.05 5.25 -4.99
C PHE A 159 10.03 6.27 -4.43
N SER A 160 9.88 6.67 -3.17
CA SER A 160 10.69 7.75 -2.57
C SER A 160 12.19 7.43 -2.48
N ALA A 161 12.56 6.15 -2.38
CA ALA A 161 13.95 5.68 -2.23
C ALA A 161 14.68 5.44 -3.56
N LEU A 162 14.05 5.73 -4.73
CA LEU A 162 14.60 5.43 -6.05
C LEU A 162 15.11 6.67 -6.78
N ASP A 163 16.09 6.46 -7.67
CA ASP A 163 16.50 7.48 -8.65
C ASP A 163 15.39 7.77 -9.68
N ALA A 164 15.52 8.88 -10.41
CA ALA A 164 14.46 9.39 -11.29
C ALA A 164 14.17 8.46 -12.49
N GLU A 165 15.19 7.82 -13.08
CA GLU A 165 15.07 6.98 -14.26
C GLU A 165 14.38 5.66 -13.91
N LEU A 166 14.85 4.98 -12.88
CA LEU A 166 14.29 3.74 -12.38
C LEU A 166 12.84 3.94 -11.89
N ARG A 167 12.54 5.09 -11.25
CA ARG A 167 11.21 5.47 -10.78
C ARG A 167 10.17 5.50 -11.91
N GLN A 168 10.54 6.05 -13.08
CA GLN A 168 9.61 6.14 -14.22
C GLN A 168 9.25 4.75 -14.78
N SER A 169 10.24 3.88 -14.95
CA SER A 169 10.01 2.51 -15.43
C SER A 169 9.14 1.71 -14.47
N LEU A 170 9.47 1.73 -13.17
CA LEU A 170 8.74 0.99 -12.16
C LEU A 170 7.30 1.49 -11.94
N ARG A 171 7.03 2.79 -12.09
CA ARG A 171 5.66 3.32 -12.02
C ARG A 171 4.74 2.69 -13.05
N GLN A 172 5.18 2.56 -14.30
CA GLN A 172 4.39 1.92 -15.35
C GLN A 172 4.10 0.45 -15.03
N GLU A 173 5.13 -0.28 -14.58
CA GLU A 173 5.00 -1.67 -14.16
C GLU A 173 4.01 -1.83 -13.00
N PHE A 174 4.11 -0.98 -11.97
CA PHE A 174 3.18 -0.96 -10.83
C PHE A 174 1.74 -0.70 -11.26
N CYS A 175 1.51 0.29 -12.13
CA CYS A 175 0.19 0.58 -12.66
C CYS A 175 -0.42 -0.65 -13.35
N GLN A 176 0.37 -1.37 -14.16
CA GLN A 176 -0.10 -2.58 -14.85
C GLN A 176 -0.48 -3.68 -13.85
N HIS A 177 0.35 -3.94 -12.84
CA HIS A 177 0.07 -4.96 -11.82
C HIS A 177 -1.14 -4.62 -10.95
N ILE A 178 -1.29 -3.34 -10.53
CA ILE A 178 -2.42 -2.87 -9.74
C ILE A 178 -3.71 -2.93 -10.56
N ALA A 179 -3.68 -2.47 -11.82
CA ALA A 179 -4.83 -2.54 -12.71
C ALA A 179 -5.27 -3.98 -12.97
N ALA A 180 -4.30 -4.90 -13.22
CA ALA A 180 -4.60 -6.31 -13.40
C ALA A 180 -5.20 -6.97 -12.14
N ALA A 181 -4.87 -6.47 -10.96
CA ALA A 181 -5.43 -6.94 -9.69
C ALA A 181 -6.85 -6.41 -9.44
N GLY A 182 -7.25 -5.30 -10.07
CA GLY A 182 -8.58 -4.68 -9.91
C GLY A 182 -8.90 -4.23 -8.49
N VAL A 183 -7.87 -3.95 -7.68
CA VAL A 183 -8.01 -3.67 -6.25
C VAL A 183 -8.16 -2.17 -6.01
N ALA A 184 -9.01 -1.78 -5.04
CA ALA A 184 -9.07 -0.41 -4.55
C ALA A 184 -7.73 0.01 -3.94
N THR A 185 -7.09 1.06 -4.47
CA THR A 185 -5.74 1.46 -4.07
C THR A 185 -5.71 2.89 -3.51
N LEU A 186 -5.18 3.07 -2.31
CA LEU A 186 -4.87 4.38 -1.74
C LEU A 186 -3.35 4.59 -1.79
N LEU A 187 -2.91 5.52 -2.63
CA LEU A 187 -1.51 5.90 -2.81
C LEU A 187 -1.22 7.17 -2.03
N VAL A 188 -0.26 7.12 -1.13
CA VAL A 188 0.28 8.29 -0.45
C VAL A 188 1.61 8.66 -1.08
N THR A 189 1.77 9.90 -1.48
CA THR A 189 3.02 10.44 -2.03
C THR A 189 3.13 11.94 -1.79
N HIS A 190 4.34 12.49 -1.92
CA HIS A 190 4.59 13.93 -1.98
C HIS A 190 4.91 14.39 -3.42
N ASP A 191 5.07 13.45 -4.36
CA ASP A 191 5.37 13.71 -5.77
C ASP A 191 4.08 13.77 -6.60
N GLU A 192 3.76 14.96 -7.13
CA GLU A 192 2.56 15.16 -7.94
C GLU A 192 2.65 14.46 -9.31
N GLN A 193 3.85 14.31 -9.89
CA GLN A 193 4.02 13.58 -11.14
C GLN A 193 3.74 12.09 -10.96
N GLU A 194 4.21 11.52 -9.85
CA GLU A 194 3.89 10.14 -9.46
C GLU A 194 2.39 9.96 -9.29
N ALA A 195 1.76 10.83 -8.53
CA ALA A 195 0.33 10.77 -8.25
C ALA A 195 -0.51 10.83 -9.54
N ARG A 196 -0.20 11.76 -10.46
CA ARG A 196 -0.90 11.89 -11.75
C ARG A 196 -0.67 10.71 -12.68
N ALA A 197 0.50 10.07 -12.61
CA ALA A 197 0.81 8.92 -13.44
C ALA A 197 0.09 7.64 -12.98
N MET A 198 -0.23 7.54 -11.69
CA MET A 198 -0.75 6.31 -11.08
C MET A 198 -2.22 6.38 -10.68
N ALA A 199 -2.77 7.56 -10.42
CA ALA A 199 -4.09 7.72 -9.86
C ALA A 199 -5.05 8.44 -10.80
N SER A 200 -6.28 7.95 -10.84
CA SER A 200 -7.37 8.58 -11.58
C SER A 200 -7.90 9.84 -10.90
N ARG A 201 -7.68 9.98 -9.59
CA ARG A 201 -8.12 11.09 -8.76
C ARG A 201 -7.08 11.44 -7.71
N GLY A 202 -6.88 12.73 -7.44
CA GLY A 202 -5.92 13.24 -6.46
C GLY A 202 -6.58 14.15 -5.42
N LEU A 203 -6.19 13.97 -4.16
CA LEU A 203 -6.53 14.83 -3.04
C LEU A 203 -5.25 15.37 -2.39
N ARG A 204 -5.29 16.57 -1.86
CA ARG A 204 -4.21 17.15 -1.05
C ARG A 204 -4.63 17.24 0.40
N LEU A 205 -3.81 16.66 1.28
CA LEU A 205 -3.97 16.82 2.72
C LEU A 205 -3.20 18.08 3.18
N ARG A 206 -3.93 19.06 3.69
CA ARG A 206 -3.37 20.31 4.21
C ARG A 206 -4.11 20.74 5.47
N ALA A 207 -3.37 20.98 6.56
CA ALA A 207 -3.92 21.40 7.84
C ALA A 207 -5.11 20.53 8.34
N GLY A 208 -5.01 19.20 8.14
CA GLY A 208 -6.05 18.26 8.56
C GLY A 208 -7.28 18.19 7.66
N GLN A 209 -7.29 18.91 6.52
CA GLN A 209 -8.38 18.96 5.55
C GLN A 209 -7.96 18.39 4.20
N LEU A 210 -8.94 17.90 3.42
CA LEU A 210 -8.72 17.39 2.06
C LEU A 210 -9.19 18.42 1.03
N GLU A 211 -8.30 18.74 0.08
CA GLU A 211 -8.56 19.60 -1.06
C GLU A 211 -8.50 18.75 -2.34
N PRO A 212 -9.53 18.75 -3.22
CA PRO A 212 -9.46 18.07 -4.51
C PRO A 212 -8.39 18.72 -5.40
N LEU A 213 -7.65 17.88 -6.15
CA LEU A 213 -6.64 18.32 -7.12
C LEU A 213 -7.05 18.04 -8.57
N TRP A 214 -7.56 16.81 -8.86
CA TRP A 214 -8.13 16.41 -10.15
C TRP A 214 -9.11 15.25 -9.98
#